data_b497c74842c0591cf36b747092a44e6d
#
_entry.id   b497c74842c0591cf36b747092a44e6d
#
_cell.length_a   1.000
_cell.length_b   1.000
_cell.length_c   1.000
_cell.angle_alpha   90.00
_cell.angle_beta   90.00
_cell.angle_gamma   90.00
#
_symmetry.space_group_name_H-M   'P 1'
#
loop_
_entity.id
_entity.type
_entity.pdbx_description
1 polymer ?
#
loop_
_entity_poly.entity_id
_entity_poly.type
_entity_poly.pdbx_seq_one_letter_code
_entity_poly.pdbx_strand_id
1 'polypeptide(L)'
;PSSSGKTTFSHRLSVQLRAHGLRPYPLALDNYFVDREHTPKDENGNYDFECIEAMDLDLFHSDMKKLLAGEEISIPTFNFKQGRKEYKGKKLKLNAGDVLVAEGIHALNPLMTEGLSDDSKFKIYISALTQINIDDHNRIPTTDGRLIRRIVRDARTRGNDARETIAMWPSVRRGEEKYIFPYQEEADVMFNSALIYELSVIKQYA
;
A
#
# COMPACT_ATOMS: atom_id res chain seq x y z
N PRO A 1 -0.54 -4.26 -5.24
CA PRO A 1 -2.02 -4.31 -5.26
C PRO A 1 -2.61 -4.35 -3.86
N SER A 2 -3.95 -4.16 -3.75
CA SER A 2 -4.66 -4.23 -2.47
C SER A 2 -4.56 -5.63 -1.86
N SER A 3 -4.43 -5.69 -0.52
CA SER A 3 -4.30 -6.93 0.26
C SER A 3 -3.16 -7.87 -0.17
N SER A 4 -2.13 -7.33 -0.79
CA SER A 4 -0.91 -8.07 -1.17
C SER A 4 0.09 -8.24 -0.01
N GLY A 5 -0.17 -7.66 1.16
CA GLY A 5 0.73 -7.77 2.32
C GLY A 5 1.85 -6.72 2.36
N LYS A 6 1.74 -5.60 1.66
CA LYS A 6 2.74 -4.52 1.62
C LYS A 6 3.20 -4.07 3.01
N THR A 7 2.26 -3.71 3.87
CA THR A 7 2.56 -3.22 5.23
C THR A 7 3.31 -4.27 6.05
N THR A 8 2.89 -5.54 6.01
CA THR A 8 3.60 -6.64 6.69
C THR A 8 5.01 -6.80 6.14
N PHE A 9 5.15 -6.74 4.81
CA PHE A 9 6.45 -6.83 4.15
C PHE A 9 7.36 -5.66 4.55
N SER A 10 6.89 -4.42 4.53
CA SER A 10 7.69 -3.24 4.88
C SER A 10 8.24 -3.32 6.31
N HIS A 11 7.42 -3.80 7.26
CA HIS A 11 7.88 -4.03 8.63
C HIS A 11 8.93 -5.15 8.71
N ARG A 12 8.73 -6.28 8.02
CA ARG A 12 9.69 -7.38 7.99
C ARG A 12 11.00 -7.00 7.29
N LEU A 13 10.91 -6.28 6.17
CA LEU A 13 12.07 -5.71 5.50
C LEU A 13 12.85 -4.79 6.46
N SER A 14 12.14 -3.94 7.20
CA SER A 14 12.76 -3.06 8.19
C SER A 14 13.51 -3.83 9.28
N VAL A 15 13.02 -4.99 9.70
CA VAL A 15 13.73 -5.86 10.65
C VAL A 15 15.03 -6.40 10.02
N GLN A 16 14.99 -6.85 8.76
CA GLN A 16 16.17 -7.35 8.05
C GLN A 16 17.20 -6.23 7.83
N LEU A 17 16.76 -5.06 7.39
CA LEU A 17 17.66 -3.91 7.21
C LEU A 17 18.37 -3.53 8.52
N ARG A 18 17.69 -3.58 9.67
CA ARG A 18 18.32 -3.38 10.98
C ARG A 18 19.37 -4.46 11.30
N ALA A 19 19.09 -5.72 10.98
CA ALA A 19 20.05 -6.81 11.16
C ALA A 19 21.34 -6.61 10.33
N HIS A 20 21.25 -5.87 9.22
CA HIS A 20 22.37 -5.46 8.39
C HIS A 20 22.97 -4.08 8.76
N GLY A 21 22.60 -3.53 9.93
CA GLY A 21 23.18 -2.29 10.45
C GLY A 21 22.57 -1.01 9.89
N LEU A 22 21.51 -1.09 9.08
CA LEU A 22 20.80 0.07 8.54
C LEU A 22 19.72 0.57 9.52
N ARG A 23 19.28 1.81 9.34
CA ARG A 23 18.22 2.42 10.16
C ARG A 23 16.98 2.69 9.29
N PRO A 24 16.07 1.72 9.15
CA PRO A 24 14.86 1.86 8.34
C PRO A 24 13.75 2.61 9.09
N TYR A 25 13.02 3.45 8.36
CA TYR A 25 11.85 4.18 8.81
C TYR A 25 10.65 3.82 7.91
N PRO A 26 9.71 2.97 8.37
CA PRO A 26 8.49 2.65 7.63
C PRO A 26 7.57 3.88 7.52
N LEU A 27 7.12 4.16 6.30
CA LEU A 27 6.17 5.23 5.98
C LEU A 27 5.01 4.66 5.15
N ALA A 28 3.80 4.70 5.71
CA ALA A 28 2.61 4.32 4.98
C ALA A 28 2.11 5.49 4.14
N LEU A 29 2.07 5.34 2.83
CA LEU A 29 1.56 6.35 1.90
C LEU A 29 0.05 6.58 2.08
N ASP A 30 -0.69 5.59 2.57
CA ASP A 30 -2.10 5.72 2.91
C ASP A 30 -2.37 6.89 3.91
N ASN A 31 -1.36 7.35 4.63
CA ASN A 31 -1.47 8.53 5.49
C ASN A 31 -1.55 9.86 4.73
N TYR A 32 -1.22 9.85 3.45
CA TYR A 32 -1.24 11.02 2.57
C TYR A 32 -2.48 11.08 1.67
N PHE A 33 -3.53 10.31 1.95
CA PHE A 33 -4.81 10.53 1.25
C PHE A 33 -5.34 11.94 1.52
N VAL A 34 -5.97 12.55 0.52
CA VAL A 34 -6.77 13.77 0.72
C VAL A 34 -7.98 13.46 1.60
N ASP A 35 -8.55 14.46 2.26
CA ASP A 35 -9.77 14.27 3.03
C ASP A 35 -10.90 13.77 2.12
N ARG A 36 -11.78 12.91 2.65
CA ARG A 36 -12.81 12.20 1.85
C ARG A 36 -13.64 13.14 0.97
N GLU A 37 -13.97 14.32 1.48
CA GLU A 37 -14.75 15.31 0.74
C GLU A 37 -14.03 15.84 -0.51
N HIS A 38 -12.70 15.78 -0.55
CA HIS A 38 -11.85 16.18 -1.68
C HIS A 38 -11.46 14.97 -2.57
N THR A 39 -11.83 13.75 -2.19
CA THR A 39 -11.53 12.56 -3.01
C THR A 39 -12.30 12.64 -4.34
N PRO A 40 -11.64 12.42 -5.49
CA PRO A 40 -12.31 12.37 -6.78
C PRO A 40 -13.44 11.35 -6.81
N LYS A 41 -14.41 11.55 -7.70
CA LYS A 41 -15.52 10.61 -7.90
C LYS A 41 -15.35 9.87 -9.21
N ASP A 42 -15.74 8.60 -9.20
CA ASP A 42 -15.80 7.76 -10.40
C ASP A 42 -16.99 8.17 -11.30
N GLU A 43 -17.11 7.51 -12.46
CA GLU A 43 -18.19 7.74 -13.44
C GLU A 43 -19.61 7.50 -12.87
N ASN A 44 -19.71 6.77 -11.78
CA ASN A 44 -20.96 6.47 -11.09
C ASN A 44 -21.26 7.42 -9.92
N GLY A 45 -20.37 8.42 -9.70
CA GLY A 45 -20.49 9.39 -8.61
C GLY A 45 -20.01 8.89 -7.26
N ASN A 46 -19.39 7.70 -7.16
CA ASN A 46 -18.78 7.18 -5.95
C ASN A 46 -17.35 7.70 -5.78
N TYR A 47 -16.89 7.83 -4.54
CA TYR A 47 -15.49 8.22 -4.29
C TYR A 47 -14.52 7.18 -4.84
N ASP A 48 -13.57 7.63 -5.67
CA ASP A 48 -12.49 6.80 -6.22
C ASP A 48 -11.24 6.92 -5.34
N PHE A 49 -11.12 6.03 -4.36
CA PHE A 49 -9.95 5.96 -3.48
C PHE A 49 -8.74 5.25 -4.11
N GLU A 50 -8.92 4.69 -5.30
CA GLU A 50 -7.84 3.93 -5.96
C GLU A 50 -7.08 4.80 -6.98
N CYS A 51 -7.56 6.01 -7.31
CA CYS A 51 -6.86 6.91 -8.22
C CYS A 51 -5.71 7.65 -7.52
N ILE A 52 -4.73 8.11 -8.30
CA ILE A 52 -3.56 8.83 -7.77
C ILE A 52 -3.94 10.21 -7.22
N GLU A 53 -4.97 10.84 -7.77
CA GLU A 53 -5.49 12.14 -7.35
C GLU A 53 -6.18 12.08 -5.97
N ALA A 54 -6.44 10.89 -5.45
CA ALA A 54 -6.85 10.69 -4.05
C ALA A 54 -5.69 10.91 -3.07
N MET A 55 -4.44 11.02 -3.57
CA MET A 55 -3.25 11.28 -2.77
C MET A 55 -2.95 12.78 -2.75
N ASP A 56 -2.53 13.30 -1.59
CA ASP A 56 -2.00 14.64 -1.42
C ASP A 56 -0.53 14.68 -1.86
N LEU A 57 -0.31 14.73 -3.18
CA LEU A 57 1.03 14.68 -3.77
C LEU A 57 1.87 15.89 -3.35
N ASP A 58 1.27 17.07 -3.24
CA ASP A 58 1.98 18.30 -2.85
C ASP A 58 2.56 18.18 -1.44
N LEU A 59 1.75 17.71 -0.49
CA LEU A 59 2.21 17.45 0.88
C LEU A 59 3.30 16.38 0.89
N PHE A 60 3.08 15.27 0.18
CA PHE A 60 4.06 14.18 0.13
C PHE A 60 5.40 14.65 -0.45
N HIS A 61 5.39 15.35 -1.58
CA HIS A 61 6.63 15.87 -2.20
C HIS A 61 7.33 16.90 -1.30
N SER A 62 6.57 17.79 -0.64
CA SER A 62 7.12 18.73 0.32
C SER A 62 7.83 18.02 1.47
N ASP A 63 7.18 16.99 2.03
CA ASP A 63 7.74 16.20 3.12
C ASP A 63 8.97 15.42 2.69
N MET A 64 8.97 14.82 1.50
CA MET A 64 10.14 14.12 0.96
C MET A 64 11.33 15.07 0.76
N LYS A 65 11.10 16.26 0.20
CA LYS A 65 12.16 17.27 0.04
C LYS A 65 12.77 17.68 1.38
N LYS A 66 11.94 17.92 2.40
CA LYS A 66 12.40 18.25 3.75
C LYS A 66 13.21 17.11 4.39
N LEU A 67 12.72 15.87 4.29
CA LEU A 67 13.42 14.69 4.83
C LEU A 67 14.79 14.50 4.18
N LEU A 68 14.90 14.66 2.85
CA LEU A 68 16.16 14.56 2.13
C LEU A 68 17.13 15.70 2.47
N ALA A 69 16.60 16.88 2.82
CA ALA A 69 17.39 17.99 3.35
C ALA A 69 17.80 17.80 4.82
N GLY A 70 17.40 16.70 5.46
CA GLY A 70 17.67 16.44 6.89
C GLY A 70 16.81 17.27 7.84
N GLU A 71 15.70 17.80 7.36
CA GLU A 71 14.74 18.52 8.17
C GLU A 71 13.73 17.57 8.84
N GLU A 72 13.12 18.01 9.93
CA GLU A 72 12.08 17.27 10.62
C GLU A 72 10.70 17.58 10.02
N ILE A 73 9.91 16.53 9.77
CA ILE A 73 8.51 16.64 9.34
C ILE A 73 7.55 16.12 10.41
N SER A 74 6.30 16.58 10.35
CA SER A 74 5.20 15.99 11.10
C SER A 74 4.45 15.00 10.20
N ILE A 75 4.49 13.70 10.53
CA ILE A 75 3.84 12.66 9.74
C ILE A 75 2.33 12.72 9.96
N PRO A 76 1.51 12.88 8.91
CA PRO A 76 0.07 12.74 9.02
C PRO A 76 -0.33 11.32 9.37
N THR A 77 -1.54 11.15 9.87
CA THR A 77 -2.21 9.86 10.05
C THR A 77 -3.59 9.96 9.45
N PHE A 78 -3.93 9.08 8.51
CA PHE A 78 -5.26 9.08 7.91
C PHE A 78 -6.24 8.28 8.78
N ASN A 79 -7.33 8.93 9.19
CA ASN A 79 -8.40 8.30 9.94
C ASN A 79 -9.46 7.78 8.95
N PHE A 80 -9.40 6.50 8.60
CA PHE A 80 -10.32 5.87 7.64
C PHE A 80 -11.80 5.93 8.05
N LYS A 81 -12.10 5.93 9.36
CA LYS A 81 -13.49 6.04 9.84
C LYS A 81 -14.04 7.44 9.60
N GLN A 82 -13.27 8.46 9.94
CA GLN A 82 -13.67 9.86 9.78
C GLN A 82 -13.39 10.39 8.36
N GLY A 83 -12.51 9.72 7.59
CA GLY A 83 -12.14 10.12 6.23
C GLY A 83 -11.34 11.41 6.18
N ARG A 84 -10.45 11.64 7.14
CA ARG A 84 -9.62 12.85 7.19
C ARG A 84 -8.22 12.60 7.73
N LYS A 85 -7.29 13.49 7.38
CA LYS A 85 -5.95 13.52 7.96
C LYS A 85 -5.97 14.10 9.37
N GLU A 86 -5.14 13.55 10.23
CA GLU A 86 -4.92 14.00 11.60
C GLU A 86 -3.41 14.04 11.88
N TYR A 87 -2.98 15.02 12.68
CA TYR A 87 -1.61 15.09 13.18
C TYR A 87 -1.58 14.71 14.64
N LYS A 88 -0.99 13.53 14.94
CA LYS A 88 -0.90 12.98 16.32
C LYS A 88 0.45 13.23 16.98
N GLY A 89 1.19 14.23 16.51
CA GLY A 89 2.51 14.59 17.06
C GLY A 89 3.64 13.65 16.65
N LYS A 90 3.42 12.70 15.75
CA LYS A 90 4.48 11.83 15.23
C LYS A 90 5.38 12.65 14.31
N LYS A 91 6.66 12.67 14.62
CA LYS A 91 7.68 13.37 13.84
C LYS A 91 8.66 12.40 13.23
N LEU A 92 9.27 12.78 12.12
CA LEU A 92 10.33 12.03 11.45
C LEU A 92 11.42 12.99 10.98
N LYS A 93 12.65 12.58 11.19
CA LYS A 93 13.84 13.20 10.63
C LYS A 93 14.76 12.10 10.15
N LEU A 94 15.34 12.24 8.96
CA LEU A 94 16.34 11.31 8.44
C LEU A 94 17.74 11.90 8.61
N ASN A 95 18.66 11.04 8.99
CA ASN A 95 20.09 11.36 9.04
C ASN A 95 20.81 10.61 7.89
N ALA A 96 22.06 10.95 7.64
CA ALA A 96 22.85 10.24 6.66
C ALA A 96 22.91 8.73 6.98
N GLY A 97 22.61 7.89 6.00
CA GLY A 97 22.57 6.43 6.13
C GLY A 97 21.24 5.87 6.66
N ASP A 98 20.23 6.71 6.92
CA ASP A 98 18.90 6.24 7.20
C ASP A 98 18.18 5.83 5.92
N VAL A 99 17.28 4.84 6.01
CA VAL A 99 16.51 4.30 4.88
C VAL A 99 15.02 4.53 5.10
N LEU A 100 14.36 5.25 4.20
CA LEU A 100 12.91 5.38 4.22
C LEU A 100 12.28 4.18 3.49
N VAL A 101 11.41 3.43 4.18
CA VAL A 101 10.67 2.31 3.61
C VAL A 101 9.23 2.75 3.37
N ALA A 102 8.98 3.40 2.22
CA ALA A 102 7.65 3.86 1.84
C ALA A 102 6.81 2.71 1.27
N GLU A 103 5.56 2.56 1.70
CA GLU A 103 4.65 1.54 1.18
C GLU A 103 3.25 2.10 0.91
N GLY A 104 2.67 1.71 -0.21
CA GLY A 104 1.32 2.10 -0.61
C GLY A 104 0.96 1.51 -1.97
N ILE A 105 -0.29 1.68 -2.37
CA ILE A 105 -0.77 1.16 -3.67
C ILE A 105 -0.14 1.92 -4.84
N HIS A 106 0.21 3.19 -4.65
CA HIS A 106 0.81 4.06 -5.66
C HIS A 106 2.33 4.21 -5.54
N ALA A 107 3.01 3.44 -4.66
CA ALA A 107 4.44 3.60 -4.42
C ALA A 107 5.34 3.45 -5.66
N LEU A 108 4.87 2.69 -6.67
CA LEU A 108 5.58 2.52 -7.95
C LEU A 108 5.19 3.56 -9.02
N ASN A 109 4.14 4.35 -8.79
CA ASN A 109 3.74 5.38 -9.73
C ASN A 109 4.83 6.48 -9.77
N PRO A 110 5.37 6.83 -10.96
CA PRO A 110 6.41 7.87 -11.08
C PRO A 110 6.04 9.21 -10.45
N LEU A 111 4.75 9.58 -10.48
CA LEU A 111 4.26 10.82 -9.85
C LEU A 111 4.53 10.86 -8.34
N MET A 112 4.54 9.72 -7.64
CA MET A 112 4.87 9.69 -6.20
C MET A 112 6.32 10.07 -5.92
N THR A 113 7.23 9.78 -6.84
CA THR A 113 8.67 10.00 -6.65
C THR A 113 9.24 11.03 -7.61
N GLU A 114 8.39 11.91 -8.13
CA GLU A 114 8.81 12.99 -9.01
C GLU A 114 9.84 13.89 -8.31
N GLY A 115 10.92 14.21 -9.02
CA GLY A 115 12.01 15.00 -8.48
C GLY A 115 12.99 14.28 -7.55
N LEU A 116 12.80 12.98 -7.31
CA LEU A 116 13.78 12.14 -6.60
C LEU A 116 14.69 11.42 -7.61
N SER A 117 16.01 11.37 -7.34
CA SER A 117 16.95 10.62 -8.17
C SER A 117 16.63 9.12 -8.18
N ASP A 118 16.72 8.48 -9.33
CA ASP A 118 16.52 7.03 -9.46
C ASP A 118 17.55 6.23 -8.69
N ASP A 119 18.80 6.69 -8.61
CA ASP A 119 19.87 6.06 -7.81
C ASP A 119 19.59 6.04 -6.31
N SER A 120 18.63 6.87 -5.83
CA SER A 120 18.23 6.92 -4.43
C SER A 120 17.05 6.00 -4.12
N LYS A 121 16.51 5.29 -5.12
CA LYS A 121 15.29 4.49 -5.01
C LYS A 121 15.56 3.02 -5.31
N PHE A 122 14.90 2.13 -4.58
CA PHE A 122 14.82 0.71 -4.89
C PHE A 122 13.37 0.29 -4.84
N LYS A 123 12.82 -0.12 -5.97
CA LYS A 123 11.39 -0.34 -6.18
C LYS A 123 11.05 -1.82 -6.05
N ILE A 124 10.11 -2.15 -5.17
CA ILE A 124 9.69 -3.54 -4.90
C ILE A 124 8.20 -3.67 -5.19
N TYR A 125 7.85 -4.52 -6.17
CA TYR A 125 6.47 -4.91 -6.39
C TYR A 125 6.10 -6.11 -5.53
N ILE A 126 4.98 -6.01 -4.79
CA ILE A 126 4.53 -7.07 -3.88
C ILE A 126 3.16 -7.55 -4.31
N SER A 127 3.04 -8.84 -4.60
CA SER A 127 1.77 -9.49 -4.90
C SER A 127 1.67 -10.85 -4.24
N ALA A 128 0.47 -11.25 -3.88
CA ALA A 128 0.18 -12.60 -3.36
C ALA A 128 -0.10 -13.53 -4.55
N LEU A 129 0.95 -13.94 -5.24
CA LEU A 129 0.86 -14.82 -6.40
C LEU A 129 0.59 -16.25 -5.94
N THR A 130 -0.68 -16.61 -5.79
CA THR A 130 -1.10 -17.95 -5.36
C THR A 130 -0.66 -18.97 -6.41
N GLN A 131 0.05 -20.01 -5.97
CA GLN A 131 0.58 -21.08 -6.83
C GLN A 131 -0.11 -22.44 -6.55
N ILE A 132 -1.16 -22.43 -5.74
CA ILE A 132 -1.90 -23.63 -5.36
C ILE A 132 -2.98 -23.88 -6.38
N ASN A 133 -3.07 -25.12 -6.84
CA ASN A 133 -4.15 -25.62 -7.67
C ASN A 133 -5.28 -26.20 -6.79
N ILE A 134 -6.51 -26.04 -7.27
CA ILE A 134 -7.69 -26.71 -6.69
C ILE A 134 -7.75 -28.16 -7.21
N ASP A 135 -7.39 -28.35 -8.47
CA ASP A 135 -7.27 -29.63 -9.16
C ASP A 135 -6.18 -29.55 -10.24
N ASP A 136 -6.05 -30.59 -11.08
CA ASP A 136 -5.00 -30.69 -12.09
C ASP A 136 -5.02 -29.56 -13.15
N HIS A 137 -6.14 -28.86 -13.30
CA HIS A 137 -6.35 -27.87 -14.36
C HIS A 137 -6.68 -26.47 -13.84
N ASN A 138 -7.09 -26.35 -12.57
CA ASN A 138 -7.60 -25.10 -12.01
C ASN A 138 -6.70 -24.57 -10.89
N ARG A 139 -6.01 -23.48 -11.17
CA ARG A 139 -5.27 -22.73 -10.16
C ARG A 139 -6.22 -21.77 -9.42
N ILE A 140 -5.97 -21.56 -8.13
CA ILE A 140 -6.65 -20.52 -7.36
C ILE A 140 -6.22 -19.16 -7.92
N PRO A 141 -7.13 -18.32 -8.43
CA PRO A 141 -6.78 -17.00 -8.93
C PRO A 141 -6.14 -16.14 -7.83
N THR A 142 -5.11 -15.40 -8.19
CA THR A 142 -4.46 -14.43 -7.29
C THR A 142 -5.46 -13.39 -6.74
N THR A 143 -6.43 -13.01 -7.56
CA THR A 143 -7.51 -12.09 -7.19
C THR A 143 -8.36 -12.63 -6.04
N ASP A 144 -8.68 -13.92 -6.06
CA ASP A 144 -9.56 -14.56 -5.07
C ASP A 144 -8.84 -14.69 -3.72
N GLY A 145 -7.58 -15.10 -3.73
CA GLY A 145 -6.75 -15.10 -2.53
C GLY A 145 -6.65 -13.71 -1.89
N ARG A 146 -6.49 -12.65 -2.70
CA ARG A 146 -6.44 -11.28 -2.19
C ARG A 146 -7.79 -10.77 -1.72
N LEU A 147 -8.89 -11.18 -2.36
CA LEU A 147 -10.25 -10.86 -1.90
C LEU A 147 -10.50 -11.46 -0.51
N ILE A 148 -10.19 -12.72 -0.30
CA ILE A 148 -10.32 -13.39 1.00
C ILE A 148 -9.46 -12.66 2.06
N ARG A 149 -8.21 -12.35 1.77
CA ARG A 149 -7.37 -11.54 2.66
C ARG A 149 -8.00 -10.19 2.98
N ARG A 150 -8.64 -9.55 1.99
CA ARG A 150 -9.31 -8.26 2.19
C ARG A 150 -10.53 -8.37 3.09
N ILE A 151 -11.36 -9.39 2.90
CA ILE A 151 -12.54 -9.65 3.76
C ILE A 151 -12.09 -9.75 5.22
N VAL A 152 -11.11 -10.60 5.51
CA VAL A 152 -10.60 -10.78 6.88
C VAL A 152 -10.00 -9.49 7.46
N ARG A 153 -9.22 -8.75 6.67
CA ARG A 153 -8.64 -7.48 7.11
C ARG A 153 -9.71 -6.42 7.38
N ASP A 154 -10.64 -6.24 6.46
CA ASP A 154 -11.64 -5.17 6.53
C ASP A 154 -12.60 -5.41 7.70
N ALA A 155 -12.99 -6.64 7.96
CA ALA A 155 -13.78 -7.02 9.14
C ALA A 155 -13.03 -6.68 10.46
N ARG A 156 -11.72 -6.94 10.52
CA ARG A 156 -10.93 -6.72 11.74
C ARG A 156 -10.53 -5.26 11.99
N THR A 157 -10.29 -4.49 10.94
CA THR A 157 -9.58 -3.19 11.06
C THR A 157 -10.34 -2.01 10.48
N ARG A 158 -11.28 -2.24 9.56
CA ARG A 158 -12.01 -1.17 8.86
C ARG A 158 -13.50 -1.12 9.20
N GLY A 159 -14.01 -2.18 9.82
CA GLY A 159 -15.42 -2.28 10.23
C GLY A 159 -16.38 -2.60 9.09
N ASN A 160 -15.88 -3.05 7.94
CA ASN A 160 -16.71 -3.51 6.82
C ASN A 160 -16.95 -5.02 6.94
N ASP A 161 -18.16 -5.45 6.66
CA ASP A 161 -18.48 -6.87 6.56
C ASP A 161 -18.03 -7.48 5.22
N ALA A 162 -18.21 -8.80 5.07
CA ALA A 162 -17.82 -9.51 3.87
C ALA A 162 -18.62 -9.04 2.63
N ARG A 163 -19.92 -8.76 2.79
CA ARG A 163 -20.79 -8.30 1.70
C ARG A 163 -20.35 -6.93 1.18
N GLU A 164 -20.09 -6.00 2.08
CA GLU A 164 -19.57 -4.67 1.76
C GLU A 164 -18.22 -4.76 1.05
N THR A 165 -17.32 -5.61 1.54
CA THR A 165 -16.00 -5.82 0.94
C THR A 165 -16.11 -6.41 -0.47
N ILE A 166 -16.98 -7.40 -0.69
CA ILE A 166 -17.25 -7.98 -2.02
C ILE A 166 -17.85 -6.94 -2.96
N ALA A 167 -18.80 -6.13 -2.48
CA ALA A 167 -19.43 -5.07 -3.29
C ALA A 167 -18.40 -4.02 -3.76
N MET A 168 -17.40 -3.71 -2.95
CA MET A 168 -16.32 -2.78 -3.32
C MET A 168 -15.26 -3.40 -4.26
N TRP A 169 -15.18 -4.73 -4.35
CA TRP A 169 -14.09 -5.40 -5.05
C TRP A 169 -13.97 -5.05 -6.55
N PRO A 170 -15.07 -4.92 -7.32
CA PRO A 170 -14.99 -4.47 -8.71
C PRO A 170 -14.32 -3.09 -8.87
N SER A 171 -14.58 -2.15 -7.97
CA SER A 171 -13.92 -0.83 -7.99
C SER A 171 -12.42 -0.95 -7.72
N VAL A 172 -12.04 -1.76 -6.72
CA VAL A 172 -10.63 -2.04 -6.43
C VAL A 172 -9.92 -2.64 -7.65
N ARG A 173 -10.57 -3.58 -8.33
CA ARG A 173 -10.00 -4.22 -9.54
C ARG A 173 -9.80 -3.22 -10.67
N ARG A 174 -10.78 -2.36 -10.94
CA ARG A 174 -10.62 -1.28 -11.93
C ARG A 174 -9.45 -0.35 -11.57
N GLY A 175 -9.33 0.02 -10.31
CA GLY A 175 -8.22 0.84 -9.83
C GLY A 175 -6.86 0.16 -10.00
N GLU A 176 -6.76 -1.14 -9.70
CA GLU A 176 -5.54 -1.91 -9.92
C GLU A 176 -5.13 -1.94 -11.40
N GLU A 177 -6.07 -2.21 -12.29
CA GLU A 177 -5.82 -2.27 -13.73
C GLU A 177 -5.41 -0.91 -14.31
N LYS A 178 -6.01 0.17 -13.82
CA LYS A 178 -5.77 1.51 -14.33
C LYS A 178 -4.54 2.20 -13.71
N TYR A 179 -4.31 2.00 -12.40
CA TYR A 179 -3.37 2.84 -11.66
C TYR A 179 -2.21 2.07 -11.01
N ILE A 180 -2.23 0.73 -11.00
CA ILE A 180 -1.21 -0.06 -10.31
C ILE A 180 -0.46 -0.98 -11.27
N PHE A 181 -1.16 -1.82 -12.02
CA PHE A 181 -0.53 -2.79 -12.92
C PHE A 181 0.29 -2.18 -14.05
N PRO A 182 -0.05 -1.01 -14.63
CA PRO A 182 0.79 -0.37 -15.62
C PRO A 182 2.22 -0.06 -15.14
N TYR A 183 2.39 0.09 -13.83
CA TYR A 183 3.69 0.42 -13.22
C TYR A 183 4.41 -0.78 -12.59
N GLN A 184 3.92 -2.01 -12.76
CA GLN A 184 4.57 -3.18 -12.16
C GLN A 184 5.96 -3.46 -12.73
N GLU A 185 6.16 -3.15 -14.01
CA GLU A 185 7.44 -3.32 -14.70
C GLU A 185 8.50 -2.26 -14.29
N GLU A 186 8.08 -1.20 -13.61
CA GLU A 186 8.98 -0.21 -13.00
C GLU A 186 9.72 -0.72 -11.76
N ALA A 187 9.37 -1.91 -11.29
CA ALA A 187 9.97 -2.48 -10.09
C ALA A 187 11.30 -3.16 -10.39
N ASP A 188 12.31 -2.91 -9.54
CA ASP A 188 13.61 -3.60 -9.60
C ASP A 188 13.48 -5.08 -9.25
N VAL A 189 12.54 -5.42 -8.36
CA VAL A 189 12.25 -6.82 -7.98
C VAL A 189 10.76 -7.02 -7.70
N MET A 190 10.31 -8.26 -7.93
CA MET A 190 8.97 -8.72 -7.55
C MET A 190 9.07 -9.69 -6.37
N PHE A 191 8.27 -9.43 -5.33
CA PHE A 191 8.17 -10.30 -4.16
C PHE A 191 6.81 -10.99 -4.11
N ASN A 192 6.81 -12.33 -4.10
CA ASN A 192 5.60 -13.12 -3.89
C ASN A 192 5.30 -13.26 -2.39
N SER A 193 4.22 -12.67 -1.93
CA SER A 193 3.77 -12.68 -0.53
C SER A 193 2.78 -13.80 -0.22
N ALA A 194 2.46 -14.69 -1.16
CA ALA A 194 1.59 -15.83 -0.91
C ALA A 194 2.31 -16.87 -0.05
N LEU A 195 1.59 -17.43 0.92
CA LEU A 195 2.06 -18.54 1.74
C LEU A 195 1.28 -19.80 1.36
N ILE A 196 1.95 -20.93 1.21
CA ILE A 196 1.33 -22.19 0.79
C ILE A 196 0.19 -22.60 1.73
N TYR A 197 0.33 -22.33 3.02
CA TYR A 197 -0.63 -22.72 4.05
C TYR A 197 -1.68 -21.66 4.39
N GLU A 198 -1.64 -20.48 3.76
CA GLU A 198 -2.46 -19.33 4.20
C GLU A 198 -3.96 -19.59 4.11
N LEU A 199 -4.42 -20.28 3.09
CA LEU A 199 -5.85 -20.57 2.92
C LEU A 199 -6.37 -21.46 4.06
N SER A 200 -5.57 -22.39 4.54
CA SER A 200 -5.91 -23.25 5.70
C SER A 200 -6.06 -22.43 6.98
N VAL A 201 -5.22 -21.39 7.14
CA VAL A 201 -5.27 -20.50 8.31
C VAL A 201 -6.42 -19.49 8.19
N ILE A 202 -6.60 -18.90 7.02
CA ILE A 202 -7.61 -17.85 6.80
C ILE A 202 -9.03 -18.42 6.84
N LYS A 203 -9.23 -19.69 6.46
CA LYS A 203 -10.52 -20.38 6.41
C LYS A 203 -11.38 -20.17 7.67
N GLN A 204 -10.78 -20.10 8.84
CA GLN A 204 -11.50 -19.91 10.10
C GLN A 204 -12.00 -18.48 10.34
N TYR A 205 -11.58 -17.51 9.51
CA TYR A 205 -11.91 -16.10 9.64
C TYR A 205 -12.72 -15.56 8.44
N ALA A 206 -12.87 -16.33 7.38
CA ALA A 206 -13.66 -16.04 6.19
C ALA A 206 -15.01 -16.78 6.21
#